data_5ba9494e6a5545f33c3553d0886cabd4
#
_entry.id   5ba9494e6a5545f33c3553d0886cabd4
#
_cell.length_a   1.000
_cell.length_b   1.000
_cell.length_c   1.000
_cell.angle_alpha   90.00
_cell.angle_beta   90.00
_cell.angle_gamma   90.00
#
_symmetry.space_group_name_H-M   'P 1'
#
loop_
_entity.id
_entity.type
_entity.pdbx_description
1 polymer ?
#
loop_
_entity_poly.entity_id
_entity_poly.type
_entity_poly.pdbx_seq_one_letter_code
_entity_poly.pdbx_strand_id
1 'polypeptide(L)'
;MKTTETKKREIADQLIQSMKTAGTGFMLPWVQSGMPTNLGRLGTKNPYYYGINNLILWREKNYSKYKSNVWGTFKQIKDKGGMVNKGESAIDVVLWRPFEVTDTYKRNTSSHKKGDTYQKSCFFITFFKVFNMDQTTLKDKYAPNQNIEGAKSKVDVETYISNTKAEIQHGFDKCYYVPSKDFIAMADKSDFKATVESNATQNYYSTLLHELTHWTGHKSRCDRDLQGYFGDDSYAFEELVAEIGAAVQCCILGVTSTPKKESAQYLNSWIKRIEKDPDALFKATAKASQAVKFVEG
;
A
#
# COMPACT_ATOMS: atom_id res chain seq x y z
N MET A 1 -0.44 -29.08 -4.78
CA MET A 1 -0.19 -27.63 -4.95
C MET A 1 -1.29 -26.89 -4.20
N LYS A 2 -0.97 -25.86 -3.37
CA LYS A 2 -2.01 -25.08 -2.68
C LYS A 2 -2.84 -24.28 -3.68
N THR A 3 -4.16 -24.20 -3.48
CA THR A 3 -5.04 -23.39 -4.32
C THR A 3 -4.80 -21.89 -4.14
N THR A 4 -5.28 -21.06 -5.05
CA THR A 4 -5.20 -19.60 -4.93
C THR A 4 -5.90 -19.11 -3.66
N GLU A 5 -7.07 -19.66 -3.34
CA GLU A 5 -7.82 -19.29 -2.13
C GLU A 5 -7.09 -19.69 -0.84
N THR A 6 -6.46 -20.87 -0.81
CA THR A 6 -5.63 -21.28 0.33
C THR A 6 -4.47 -20.29 0.56
N LYS A 7 -3.78 -19.88 -0.52
CA LYS A 7 -2.68 -18.91 -0.40
C LYS A 7 -3.14 -17.52 0.03
N LYS A 8 -4.28 -17.04 -0.48
CA LYS A 8 -4.86 -15.77 -0.03
C LYS A 8 -5.15 -15.79 1.46
N ARG A 9 -5.78 -16.88 1.94
CA ARG A 9 -6.09 -17.07 3.36
C ARG A 9 -4.81 -17.06 4.20
N GLU A 10 -3.80 -17.80 3.82
CA GLU A 10 -2.51 -17.83 4.53
C GLU A 10 -1.86 -16.46 4.63
N ILE A 11 -1.88 -15.65 3.55
CA ILE A 11 -1.38 -14.27 3.56
C ILE A 11 -2.19 -13.42 4.53
N ALA A 12 -3.51 -13.50 4.47
CA ALA A 12 -4.40 -12.75 5.35
C ALA A 12 -4.17 -13.12 6.82
N ASP A 13 -4.10 -14.40 7.16
CA ASP A 13 -3.89 -14.89 8.52
C ASP A 13 -2.55 -14.41 9.10
N GLN A 14 -1.50 -14.41 8.29
CA GLN A 14 -0.19 -13.90 8.69
C GLN A 14 -0.21 -12.40 9.00
N LEU A 15 -0.95 -11.61 8.21
CA LEU A 15 -1.09 -10.16 8.44
C LEU A 15 -2.01 -9.87 9.63
N ILE A 16 -3.10 -10.63 9.80
CA ILE A 16 -3.95 -10.58 11.00
C ILE A 16 -3.12 -10.85 12.26
N GLN A 17 -2.24 -11.86 12.22
CA GLN A 17 -1.36 -12.14 13.35
C GLN A 17 -0.43 -10.96 13.67
N SER A 18 0.10 -10.28 12.65
CA SER A 18 0.91 -9.06 12.84
C SER A 18 0.08 -7.93 13.47
N MET A 19 -1.16 -7.73 13.02
CA MET A 19 -2.10 -6.77 13.61
C MET A 19 -2.42 -7.07 15.07
N LYS A 20 -2.68 -8.33 15.39
CA LYS A 20 -2.97 -8.78 16.77
C LYS A 20 -1.78 -8.60 17.70
N THR A 21 -0.57 -8.84 17.21
CA THR A 21 0.67 -8.75 18.01
C THR A 21 1.12 -7.30 18.23
N ALA A 22 1.08 -6.46 17.19
CA ALA A 22 1.64 -5.12 17.23
C ALA A 22 0.57 -4.01 17.40
N GLY A 23 -0.72 -4.37 17.44
CA GLY A 23 -1.81 -3.39 17.53
C GLY A 23 -1.76 -2.39 16.38
N THR A 24 -2.01 -1.11 16.66
CA THR A 24 -1.93 -0.03 15.66
C THR A 24 -0.53 0.22 15.15
N GLY A 25 0.48 -0.18 15.91
CA GLY A 25 1.89 -0.08 15.50
C GLY A 25 2.32 -1.08 14.42
N PHE A 26 1.41 -1.94 13.93
CA PHE A 26 1.79 -3.00 12.97
C PHE A 26 2.39 -2.47 11.65
N MET A 27 2.11 -1.22 11.29
CA MET A 27 2.65 -0.58 10.09
C MET A 27 3.96 0.19 10.32
N LEU A 28 4.30 0.55 11.57
CA LEU A 28 5.52 1.30 11.89
C LEU A 28 6.81 0.67 11.36
N PRO A 29 7.05 -0.64 11.55
CA PRO A 29 8.26 -1.27 11.02
C PRO A 29 8.34 -1.19 9.50
N TRP A 30 7.21 -1.13 8.82
CA TRP A 30 7.15 -1.08 7.35
C TRP A 30 7.59 0.27 6.82
N VAL A 31 7.07 1.36 7.39
CA VAL A 31 7.46 2.72 7.00
C VAL A 31 8.94 2.96 7.22
N GLN A 32 9.49 2.52 8.35
CA GLN A 32 10.90 2.66 8.68
C GLN A 32 11.80 1.78 7.80
N SER A 33 11.26 0.69 7.25
CA SER A 33 12.02 -0.28 6.46
C SER A 33 12.35 0.18 5.03
N GLY A 34 11.68 1.21 4.52
CA GLY A 34 11.76 1.63 3.12
C GLY A 34 10.94 0.75 2.16
N MET A 35 10.68 1.25 0.95
CA MET A 35 9.83 0.56 -0.04
C MET A 35 10.45 -0.74 -0.57
N PRO A 36 9.70 -1.86 -0.57
CA PRO A 36 10.13 -3.08 -1.25
C PRO A 36 10.35 -2.82 -2.74
N THR A 37 11.54 -3.10 -3.21
CA THR A 37 12.00 -2.76 -4.57
C THR A 37 12.22 -4.02 -5.40
N ASN A 38 11.78 -4.01 -6.65
CA ASN A 38 11.94 -5.11 -7.58
C ASN A 38 13.28 -5.02 -8.31
N LEU A 39 14.14 -6.02 -8.16
CA LEU A 39 15.48 -6.09 -8.77
C LEU A 39 15.44 -5.88 -10.29
N GLY A 40 14.43 -6.43 -10.97
CA GLY A 40 14.29 -6.31 -12.42
C GLY A 40 13.77 -4.97 -12.91
N ARG A 41 13.32 -4.09 -11.99
CA ARG A 41 12.81 -2.74 -12.29
C ARG A 41 13.69 -1.62 -11.74
N LEU A 42 14.85 -1.95 -11.19
CA LEU A 42 15.82 -0.93 -10.80
C LEU A 42 16.17 -0.04 -11.99
N GLY A 43 16.24 1.25 -11.77
CA GLY A 43 16.49 2.26 -12.82
C GLY A 43 15.24 2.71 -13.59
N THR A 44 14.08 2.14 -13.32
CA THR A 44 12.81 2.58 -13.94
C THR A 44 12.07 3.62 -13.10
N LYS A 45 11.08 4.30 -13.71
CA LYS A 45 10.21 5.26 -13.00
C LYS A 45 9.51 4.61 -11.79
N ASN A 46 9.16 3.32 -11.85
CA ASN A 46 8.43 2.60 -10.82
C ASN A 46 9.12 1.28 -10.40
N PRO A 47 10.19 1.35 -9.59
CA PRO A 47 10.92 0.16 -9.17
C PRO A 47 10.24 -0.62 -8.05
N TYR A 48 9.22 -0.05 -7.40
CA TYR A 48 8.61 -0.60 -6.19
C TYR A 48 7.61 -1.72 -6.46
N TYR A 49 7.41 -2.56 -5.47
CA TYR A 49 6.23 -3.39 -5.35
C TYR A 49 5.06 -2.54 -4.86
N TYR A 50 3.84 -2.93 -5.22
CA TYR A 50 2.61 -2.26 -4.85
C TYR A 50 1.54 -3.27 -4.41
N GLY A 51 0.46 -2.77 -3.81
CA GLY A 51 -0.66 -3.57 -3.35
C GLY A 51 -0.27 -4.49 -2.20
N ILE A 52 -0.88 -5.66 -2.18
CA ILE A 52 -0.64 -6.67 -1.15
C ILE A 52 0.84 -7.08 -1.04
N ASN A 53 1.61 -6.97 -2.13
CA ASN A 53 3.02 -7.33 -2.13
C ASN A 53 3.86 -6.46 -1.20
N ASN A 54 3.50 -5.18 -1.01
CA ASN A 54 4.19 -4.34 -0.02
C ASN A 54 4.07 -4.94 1.36
N LEU A 55 2.85 -5.32 1.76
CA LEU A 55 2.58 -5.87 3.08
C LEU A 55 3.29 -7.22 3.29
N ILE A 56 3.24 -8.09 2.29
CA ILE A 56 3.93 -9.38 2.31
C ILE A 56 5.43 -9.18 2.51
N LEU A 57 6.06 -8.33 1.70
CA LEU A 57 7.52 -8.16 1.68
C LEU A 57 8.02 -7.35 2.88
N TRP A 58 7.27 -6.35 3.37
CA TRP A 58 7.57 -5.66 4.62
C TRP A 58 7.51 -6.59 5.82
N ARG A 59 6.42 -7.39 5.92
CA ARG A 59 6.29 -8.38 6.98
C ARG A 59 7.47 -9.34 6.98
N GLU A 60 7.78 -9.91 5.82
CA GLU A 60 8.84 -10.89 5.68
C GLU A 60 10.21 -10.30 5.99
N LYS A 61 10.49 -9.09 5.52
CA LYS A 61 11.74 -8.38 5.86
C LYS A 61 11.93 -8.25 7.36
N ASN A 62 10.87 -7.86 8.08
CA ASN A 62 10.94 -7.67 9.52
C ASN A 62 11.04 -9.00 10.27
N TYR A 63 10.28 -10.02 9.85
CA TYR A 63 10.31 -11.34 10.45
C TYR A 63 11.69 -12.01 10.30
N SER A 64 12.24 -11.99 9.09
CA SER A 64 13.55 -12.58 8.78
C SER A 64 14.72 -11.65 9.06
N LYS A 65 14.47 -10.42 9.53
CA LYS A 65 15.47 -9.38 9.85
C LYS A 65 16.36 -9.03 8.66
N TYR A 66 15.85 -9.10 7.44
CA TYR A 66 16.58 -8.70 6.25
C TYR A 66 16.89 -7.19 6.28
N LYS A 67 18.09 -6.83 5.84
CA LYS A 67 18.56 -5.44 5.74
C LYS A 67 18.15 -4.82 4.40
N SER A 68 18.30 -5.57 3.31
CA SER A 68 17.97 -5.10 1.96
C SER A 68 16.49 -4.91 1.74
N ASN A 69 16.11 -3.87 0.97
CA ASN A 69 14.74 -3.68 0.45
C ASN A 69 14.54 -4.29 -0.93
N VAL A 70 15.60 -4.82 -1.55
CA VAL A 70 15.55 -5.32 -2.92
C VAL A 70 15.20 -6.80 -2.92
N TRP A 71 14.24 -7.13 -3.80
CA TRP A 71 13.71 -8.48 -3.97
C TRP A 71 13.73 -8.86 -5.45
N GLY A 72 14.11 -10.07 -5.74
CA GLY A 72 14.20 -10.56 -7.12
C GLY A 72 13.76 -12.01 -7.29
N THR A 73 13.29 -12.35 -8.47
CA THR A 73 13.10 -13.75 -8.86
C THR A 73 14.46 -14.43 -9.04
N PHE A 74 14.48 -15.76 -8.97
CA PHE A 74 15.70 -16.53 -9.23
C PHE A 74 16.34 -16.14 -10.56
N LYS A 75 15.53 -15.96 -11.62
CA LYS A 75 16.02 -15.53 -12.94
C LYS A 75 16.65 -14.15 -12.88
N GLN A 76 15.99 -13.16 -12.26
CA GLN A 76 16.53 -11.80 -12.14
C GLN A 76 17.86 -11.75 -11.39
N ILE A 77 18.01 -12.57 -10.33
CA ILE A 77 19.25 -12.70 -9.57
C ILE A 77 20.36 -13.25 -10.46
N LYS A 78 20.07 -14.32 -11.18
CA LYS A 78 21.01 -14.95 -12.14
C LYS A 78 21.42 -13.98 -13.25
N ASP A 79 20.47 -13.26 -13.82
CA ASP A 79 20.70 -12.26 -14.89
C ASP A 79 21.61 -11.09 -14.40
N LYS A 80 21.63 -10.83 -13.08
CA LYS A 80 22.53 -9.85 -12.43
C LYS A 80 23.87 -10.44 -11.96
N GLY A 81 24.16 -11.69 -12.32
CA GLY A 81 25.39 -12.39 -11.99
C GLY A 81 25.43 -12.95 -10.55
N GLY A 82 24.26 -13.04 -9.89
CA GLY A 82 24.17 -13.58 -8.54
C GLY A 82 23.61 -14.99 -8.48
N MET A 83 23.67 -15.56 -7.26
CA MET A 83 23.10 -16.86 -6.93
C MET A 83 22.34 -16.78 -5.60
N VAL A 84 21.27 -17.55 -5.49
CA VAL A 84 20.59 -17.75 -4.19
C VAL A 84 21.43 -18.72 -3.36
N ASN A 85 21.64 -18.39 -2.09
CA ASN A 85 22.41 -19.22 -1.17
C ASN A 85 21.69 -20.55 -0.91
N LYS A 86 22.49 -21.60 -0.69
CA LYS A 86 21.93 -22.94 -0.41
C LYS A 86 21.10 -22.93 0.87
N GLY A 87 19.91 -23.51 0.82
CA GLY A 87 19.01 -23.62 1.98
C GLY A 87 18.01 -22.47 2.11
N GLU A 88 18.14 -21.40 1.31
CA GLU A 88 17.23 -20.27 1.35
C GLU A 88 15.86 -20.59 0.75
N SER A 89 14.82 -19.99 1.35
CA SER A 89 13.43 -20.17 0.94
C SER A 89 12.88 -18.91 0.29
N ALA A 90 12.16 -19.10 -0.81
CA ALA A 90 11.51 -17.99 -1.53
C ALA A 90 10.17 -17.61 -0.92
N ILE A 91 9.79 -16.35 -1.07
CA ILE A 91 8.51 -15.80 -0.66
C ILE A 91 7.57 -15.72 -1.86
N ASP A 92 6.33 -16.14 -1.67
CA ASP A 92 5.29 -16.00 -2.68
C ASP A 92 4.78 -14.54 -2.72
N VAL A 93 4.83 -13.93 -3.89
CA VAL A 93 4.22 -12.63 -4.19
C VAL A 93 3.17 -12.78 -5.27
N VAL A 94 2.25 -11.81 -5.32
CA VAL A 94 1.05 -11.85 -6.14
C VAL A 94 1.29 -11.12 -7.46
N LEU A 95 0.83 -11.72 -8.55
CA LEU A 95 0.73 -11.09 -9.87
C LEU A 95 -0.73 -11.15 -10.35
N TRP A 96 -1.32 -9.99 -10.56
CA TRP A 96 -2.61 -9.83 -11.21
C TRP A 96 -2.42 -9.90 -12.71
N ARG A 97 -3.07 -10.87 -13.36
CA ARG A 97 -3.04 -11.01 -14.82
C ARG A 97 -4.39 -10.62 -15.39
N PRO A 98 -4.45 -9.59 -16.24
CA PRO A 98 -5.68 -9.26 -16.95
C PRO A 98 -6.00 -10.35 -17.98
N PHE A 99 -7.28 -10.60 -18.18
CA PHE A 99 -7.81 -11.37 -19.30
C PHE A 99 -9.17 -10.81 -19.68
N GLU A 100 -9.55 -10.98 -20.92
CA GLU A 100 -10.83 -10.52 -21.42
C GLU A 100 -11.79 -11.67 -21.55
N VAL A 101 -13.05 -11.44 -21.14
CA VAL A 101 -14.17 -12.35 -21.35
C VAL A 101 -15.28 -11.61 -22.08
N THR A 102 -15.96 -12.30 -22.97
CA THR A 102 -17.20 -11.80 -23.56
C THR A 102 -18.33 -12.03 -22.59
N ASP A 103 -18.99 -10.96 -22.14
CA ASP A 103 -20.18 -11.02 -21.28
C ASP A 103 -21.40 -10.44 -22.02
N THR A 104 -22.60 -10.65 -21.52
CA THR A 104 -23.83 -10.20 -22.15
C THR A 104 -24.63 -9.27 -21.23
N TYR A 105 -25.27 -8.26 -21.81
CA TYR A 105 -26.16 -7.39 -21.06
C TYR A 105 -27.40 -8.17 -20.60
N LYS A 106 -27.63 -8.18 -19.28
CA LYS A 106 -28.78 -8.92 -18.67
C LYS A 106 -30.08 -8.17 -18.73
N ARG A 107 -30.10 -6.88 -19.07
CA ARG A 107 -31.25 -6.00 -19.14
C ARG A 107 -31.12 -5.03 -20.31
N ASN A 108 -32.27 -4.51 -20.82
CA ASN A 108 -32.27 -3.39 -21.75
C ASN A 108 -31.91 -2.09 -21.02
N THR A 109 -31.12 -1.24 -21.68
CA THR A 109 -30.84 0.14 -21.29
C THR A 109 -31.08 1.07 -22.48
N SER A 110 -30.90 2.38 -22.31
CA SER A 110 -31.00 3.34 -23.42
C SER A 110 -29.99 3.10 -24.54
N SER A 111 -28.86 2.45 -24.24
CA SER A 111 -27.73 2.25 -25.17
C SER A 111 -27.50 0.80 -25.60
N HIS A 112 -28.09 -0.19 -24.92
CA HIS A 112 -27.87 -1.63 -25.18
C HIS A 112 -29.11 -2.46 -25.01
N LYS A 113 -29.24 -3.54 -25.79
CA LYS A 113 -30.32 -4.53 -25.66
C LYS A 113 -29.87 -5.72 -24.81
N LYS A 114 -30.83 -6.37 -24.15
CA LYS A 114 -30.57 -7.64 -23.45
C LYS A 114 -30.07 -8.66 -24.49
N GLY A 115 -28.94 -9.27 -24.22
CA GLY A 115 -28.26 -10.23 -25.10
C GLY A 115 -27.13 -9.64 -25.94
N ASP A 116 -27.01 -8.30 -26.04
CA ASP A 116 -25.84 -7.69 -26.68
C ASP A 116 -24.58 -8.09 -25.90
N THR A 117 -23.51 -8.33 -26.63
CA THR A 117 -22.23 -8.73 -26.03
C THR A 117 -21.28 -7.54 -25.82
N TYR A 118 -20.46 -7.62 -24.78
CA TYR A 118 -19.39 -6.66 -24.54
C TYR A 118 -18.14 -7.36 -24.00
N GLN A 119 -16.98 -6.78 -24.21
CA GLN A 119 -15.73 -7.27 -23.63
C GLN A 119 -15.59 -6.75 -22.20
N LYS A 120 -15.37 -7.66 -21.28
CA LYS A 120 -15.18 -7.37 -19.86
C LYS A 120 -13.77 -7.79 -19.47
N SER A 121 -12.98 -6.82 -19.00
CA SER A 121 -11.67 -7.13 -18.42
C SER A 121 -11.84 -7.75 -17.04
N CYS A 122 -11.32 -8.94 -16.88
CA CYS A 122 -11.24 -9.67 -15.63
C CYS A 122 -9.77 -9.85 -15.24
N PHE A 123 -9.55 -10.22 -13.98
CA PHE A 123 -8.21 -10.48 -13.48
C PHE A 123 -8.18 -11.83 -12.77
N PHE A 124 -7.11 -12.58 -12.98
CA PHE A 124 -6.81 -13.74 -12.15
C PHE A 124 -5.49 -13.55 -11.43
N ILE A 125 -5.40 -14.15 -10.24
CA ILE A 125 -4.23 -14.07 -9.38
C ILE A 125 -3.33 -15.27 -9.68
N THR A 126 -2.05 -14.97 -9.92
CA THR A 126 -0.97 -15.96 -9.91
C THR A 126 0.04 -15.61 -8.85
N PHE A 127 0.78 -16.60 -8.39
CA PHE A 127 1.87 -16.40 -7.44
C PHE A 127 3.20 -16.71 -8.10
N PHE A 128 4.21 -15.91 -7.79
CA PHE A 128 5.58 -16.17 -8.19
C PHE A 128 6.52 -15.98 -7.01
N LYS A 129 7.70 -16.55 -7.11
CA LYS A 129 8.65 -16.61 -6.01
C LYS A 129 9.72 -15.56 -6.14
N VAL A 130 10.01 -14.87 -5.04
CA VAL A 130 11.10 -13.91 -4.92
C VAL A 130 11.97 -14.21 -3.70
N PHE A 131 13.19 -13.74 -3.76
CA PHE A 131 14.18 -13.80 -2.68
C PHE A 131 14.60 -12.39 -2.32
N ASN A 132 14.89 -12.14 -1.05
CA ASN A 132 15.57 -10.93 -0.62
C ASN A 132 17.04 -10.96 -1.06
N MET A 133 17.66 -9.83 -1.31
CA MET A 133 19.06 -9.81 -1.70
C MET A 133 20.00 -10.32 -0.60
N ASP A 134 19.60 -10.24 0.67
CA ASP A 134 20.36 -10.84 1.78
C ASP A 134 20.46 -12.39 1.70
N GLN A 135 19.56 -13.03 0.95
CA GLN A 135 19.56 -14.46 0.68
C GLN A 135 20.45 -14.85 -0.51
N THR A 136 21.26 -13.93 -1.02
CA THR A 136 21.99 -14.12 -2.26
C THR A 136 23.46 -13.71 -2.15
N THR A 137 24.26 -14.08 -3.13
CA THR A 137 25.64 -13.60 -3.28
C THR A 137 25.74 -12.10 -3.61
N LEU A 138 24.58 -11.44 -3.87
CA LEU A 138 24.51 -10.01 -4.18
C LEU A 138 24.20 -9.13 -2.94
N LYS A 139 24.17 -9.69 -1.73
CA LYS A 139 23.78 -8.99 -0.50
C LYS A 139 24.52 -7.67 -0.30
N ASP A 140 25.84 -7.65 -0.49
CA ASP A 140 26.66 -6.46 -0.24
C ASP A 140 26.42 -5.35 -1.27
N LYS A 141 26.11 -5.75 -2.53
CA LYS A 141 25.75 -4.80 -3.61
C LYS A 141 24.44 -4.08 -3.36
N TYR A 142 23.50 -4.72 -2.66
CA TYR A 142 22.15 -4.18 -2.40
C TYR A 142 21.90 -3.97 -0.91
N ALA A 143 22.95 -3.82 -0.11
CA ALA A 143 22.86 -3.45 1.29
C ALA A 143 22.23 -2.05 1.46
N PRO A 144 21.58 -1.76 2.61
CA PRO A 144 21.13 -0.42 2.93
C PRO A 144 22.31 0.58 2.82
N ASN A 145 22.01 1.79 2.38
CA ASN A 145 23.00 2.88 2.19
C ASN A 145 23.99 2.72 1.00
N GLN A 146 23.84 1.71 0.17
CA GLN A 146 24.48 1.72 -1.14
C GLN A 146 23.70 2.67 -2.07
N ASN A 147 24.41 3.49 -2.84
CA ASN A 147 23.81 4.23 -3.95
C ASN A 147 23.34 3.23 -5.01
N ILE A 148 22.10 2.75 -4.86
CA ILE A 148 21.50 1.87 -5.85
C ILE A 148 21.19 2.73 -7.07
N GLU A 149 21.93 2.49 -8.15
CA GLU A 149 21.72 3.17 -9.43
C GLU A 149 20.26 3.08 -9.83
N GLY A 150 19.60 4.23 -10.00
CA GLY A 150 18.16 4.31 -10.28
C GLY A 150 17.21 4.28 -9.08
N ALA A 151 17.71 4.38 -7.84
CA ALA A 151 16.85 4.76 -6.73
C ALA A 151 16.34 6.19 -6.98
N LYS A 152 15.02 6.41 -6.92
CA LYS A 152 14.44 7.76 -7.03
C LYS A 152 15.11 8.67 -6.00
N SER A 153 15.54 9.87 -6.43
CA SER A 153 15.81 10.97 -5.50
C SER A 153 14.55 11.21 -4.69
N LYS A 154 14.69 11.42 -3.37
CA LYS A 154 13.55 11.78 -2.53
C LYS A 154 12.91 13.04 -3.10
N VAL A 155 11.67 12.92 -3.57
CA VAL A 155 10.87 14.10 -3.90
C VAL A 155 10.60 14.82 -2.59
N ASP A 156 10.77 16.14 -2.57
CA ASP A 156 10.38 16.93 -1.41
C ASP A 156 8.88 16.78 -1.14
N VAL A 157 8.52 16.58 0.12
CA VAL A 157 7.14 16.33 0.52
C VAL A 157 6.19 17.46 0.15
N GLU A 158 6.63 18.71 0.23
CA GLU A 158 5.81 19.87 -0.16
C GLU A 158 5.55 19.87 -1.68
N THR A 159 6.56 19.59 -2.48
CA THR A 159 6.41 19.44 -3.93
C THR A 159 5.48 18.27 -4.27
N TYR A 160 5.59 17.14 -3.57
CA TYR A 160 4.71 15.99 -3.77
C TYR A 160 3.24 16.36 -3.52
N ILE A 161 2.95 17.06 -2.43
CA ILE A 161 1.61 17.49 -2.06
C ILE A 161 1.09 18.56 -3.03
N SER A 162 1.89 19.59 -3.32
CA SER A 162 1.47 20.72 -4.17
C SER A 162 1.13 20.30 -5.60
N ASN A 163 1.82 19.28 -6.13
CA ASN A 163 1.54 18.71 -7.45
C ASN A 163 0.12 18.13 -7.57
N THR A 164 -0.50 17.72 -6.46
CA THR A 164 -1.88 17.20 -6.46
C THR A 164 -2.92 18.28 -6.68
N LYS A 165 -2.60 19.54 -6.37
CA LYS A 165 -3.52 20.68 -6.35
C LYS A 165 -4.70 20.48 -5.40
N ALA A 166 -4.57 19.61 -4.39
CA ALA A 166 -5.55 19.44 -3.34
C ALA A 166 -5.69 20.76 -2.55
N GLU A 167 -6.92 21.19 -2.32
CA GLU A 167 -7.19 22.32 -1.45
C GLU A 167 -7.00 21.92 0.01
N ILE A 168 -6.08 22.59 0.72
CA ILE A 168 -5.75 22.32 2.12
C ILE A 168 -6.03 23.60 2.91
N GLN A 169 -6.92 23.51 3.89
CA GLN A 169 -7.28 24.61 4.77
C GLN A 169 -6.80 24.29 6.19
N HIS A 170 -6.21 25.29 6.87
CA HIS A 170 -5.70 25.18 8.25
C HIS A 170 -6.61 25.93 9.24
N GLY A 171 -6.32 25.76 10.55
CA GLY A 171 -7.07 26.39 11.62
C GLY A 171 -8.24 25.54 12.15
N PHE A 172 -8.21 24.25 11.93
CA PHE A 172 -9.22 23.31 12.46
C PHE A 172 -8.69 22.57 13.70
N ASP A 173 -9.59 22.18 14.60
CA ASP A 173 -9.23 21.37 15.78
C ASP A 173 -8.89 19.92 15.46
N LYS A 174 -9.29 19.43 14.28
CA LYS A 174 -9.09 18.06 13.79
C LYS A 174 -8.70 18.06 12.32
N CYS A 175 -8.05 16.96 11.89
CA CYS A 175 -7.66 16.77 10.51
C CYS A 175 -8.62 15.76 9.86
N TYR A 176 -9.21 16.11 8.71
CA TYR A 176 -10.14 15.28 7.96
C TYR A 176 -10.35 15.78 6.53
N TYR A 177 -10.63 14.89 5.62
CA TYR A 177 -11.09 15.24 4.28
C TYR A 177 -12.60 15.52 4.28
N VAL A 178 -13.05 16.54 3.56
CA VAL A 178 -14.46 16.94 3.42
C VAL A 178 -14.97 16.61 2.01
N PRO A 179 -15.58 15.43 1.78
CA PRO A 179 -15.97 15.00 0.42
C PRO A 179 -16.96 15.93 -0.27
N SER A 180 -17.88 16.54 0.48
CA SER A 180 -18.94 17.41 -0.08
C SER A 180 -18.42 18.77 -0.58
N LYS A 181 -17.26 19.21 -0.10
CA LYS A 181 -16.63 20.49 -0.47
C LYS A 181 -15.26 20.29 -1.13
N ASP A 182 -14.79 19.07 -1.20
CA ASP A 182 -13.55 18.64 -1.82
C ASP A 182 -12.27 19.35 -1.32
N PHE A 183 -12.16 19.56 -0.01
CA PHE A 183 -10.96 20.10 0.63
C PHE A 183 -10.51 19.26 1.82
N ILE A 184 -9.23 19.40 2.19
CA ILE A 184 -8.63 18.78 3.37
C ILE A 184 -8.57 19.83 4.48
N ALA A 185 -9.23 19.57 5.61
CA ALA A 185 -9.14 20.35 6.84
C ALA A 185 -7.94 19.85 7.67
N MET A 186 -7.07 20.76 8.09
CA MET A 186 -5.89 20.46 8.90
C MET A 186 -5.84 21.36 10.14
N ALA A 187 -5.36 20.82 11.24
CA ALA A 187 -4.87 21.64 12.35
C ALA A 187 -3.61 22.42 11.91
N ASP A 188 -3.29 23.49 12.61
CA ASP A 188 -2.08 24.26 12.31
C ASP A 188 -0.82 23.43 12.59
N LYS A 189 0.24 23.64 11.79
CA LYS A 189 1.52 22.91 11.97
C LYS A 189 2.08 23.04 13.40
N SER A 190 1.85 24.18 14.05
CA SER A 190 2.26 24.48 15.43
C SER A 190 1.58 23.61 16.48
N ASP A 191 0.41 23.04 16.19
CA ASP A 191 -0.35 22.22 17.13
C ASP A 191 0.15 20.77 17.20
N PHE A 192 0.91 20.36 16.20
CA PHE A 192 1.51 19.04 16.18
C PHE A 192 2.69 18.95 17.16
N LYS A 193 2.74 17.85 17.88
CA LYS A 193 3.78 17.58 18.88
C LYS A 193 4.62 16.36 18.46
N ALA A 194 5.86 16.33 18.90
CA ALA A 194 6.70 15.17 18.75
C ALA A 194 6.18 13.99 19.59
N THR A 195 6.41 12.79 19.11
CA THR A 195 6.21 11.52 19.83
C THR A 195 7.58 10.84 20.06
N VAL A 196 7.58 9.63 20.61
CA VAL A 196 8.81 8.84 20.76
C VAL A 196 9.38 8.45 19.40
N GLU A 197 8.49 8.20 18.41
CA GLU A 197 8.85 7.66 17.10
C GLU A 197 9.08 8.74 16.03
N SER A 198 8.50 9.95 16.19
CA SER A 198 8.49 10.98 15.16
C SER A 198 8.45 12.40 15.73
N ASN A 199 9.03 13.35 15.01
CA ASN A 199 8.96 14.76 15.36
C ASN A 199 7.63 15.40 14.90
N ALA A 200 7.35 16.63 15.36
CA ALA A 200 6.12 17.37 15.07
C ALA A 200 5.86 17.52 13.55
N THR A 201 6.90 17.84 12.79
CA THR A 201 6.81 18.01 11.33
C THR A 201 6.46 16.69 10.64
N GLN A 202 7.06 15.59 11.05
CA GLN A 202 6.73 14.26 10.52
C GLN A 202 5.29 13.87 10.85
N ASN A 203 4.80 14.17 12.06
CA ASN A 203 3.42 13.91 12.46
C ASN A 203 2.42 14.73 11.64
N TYR A 204 2.73 15.99 11.36
CA TYR A 204 1.91 16.82 10.46
C TYR A 204 1.83 16.20 9.07
N TYR A 205 2.97 15.86 8.44
CA TYR A 205 2.94 15.32 7.09
C TYR A 205 2.32 13.93 7.02
N SER A 206 2.57 13.05 7.98
CA SER A 206 1.92 11.73 7.99
C SER A 206 0.41 11.83 8.09
N THR A 207 -0.10 12.81 8.87
CA THR A 207 -1.52 13.09 8.96
C THR A 207 -2.06 13.65 7.64
N LEU A 208 -1.37 14.62 7.04
CA LEU A 208 -1.78 15.19 5.76
C LEU A 208 -1.79 14.16 4.64
N LEU A 209 -0.83 13.24 4.58
CA LEU A 209 -0.77 12.15 3.60
C LEU A 209 -1.90 11.14 3.79
N HIS A 210 -2.39 10.95 5.03
CA HIS A 210 -3.57 10.15 5.30
C HIS A 210 -4.82 10.84 4.74
N GLU A 211 -5.03 12.12 5.04
CA GLU A 211 -6.17 12.88 4.50
C GLU A 211 -6.09 13.03 2.97
N LEU A 212 -4.88 13.16 2.43
CA LEU A 212 -4.65 13.16 0.99
C LEU A 212 -5.03 11.83 0.35
N THR A 213 -4.83 10.71 1.05
CA THR A 213 -5.31 9.41 0.57
C THR A 213 -6.83 9.41 0.50
N HIS A 214 -7.56 9.89 1.51
CA HIS A 214 -9.02 10.06 1.45
C HIS A 214 -9.44 10.98 0.30
N TRP A 215 -8.78 12.12 0.13
CA TRP A 215 -9.04 13.07 -0.96
C TRP A 215 -8.99 12.39 -2.33
N THR A 216 -8.06 11.46 -2.56
CA THR A 216 -8.04 10.70 -3.82
C THR A 216 -9.30 9.86 -4.04
N GLY A 217 -10.09 9.60 -3.00
CA GLY A 217 -11.34 8.83 -3.07
C GLY A 217 -12.51 9.54 -3.74
N HIS A 218 -12.42 10.86 -3.94
CA HIS A 218 -13.49 11.60 -4.61
C HIS A 218 -13.85 11.01 -5.98
N LYS A 219 -15.13 11.15 -6.38
CA LYS A 219 -15.66 10.58 -7.64
C LYS A 219 -14.94 11.06 -8.90
N SER A 220 -14.34 12.25 -8.88
CA SER A 220 -13.56 12.79 -9.99
C SER A 220 -12.13 12.22 -10.08
N ARG A 221 -11.71 11.39 -9.10
CA ARG A 221 -10.36 10.82 -9.01
C ARG A 221 -10.42 9.29 -9.01
N CYS A 222 -10.28 8.66 -7.85
CA CYS A 222 -10.29 7.19 -7.76
C CYS A 222 -11.69 6.59 -7.51
N ASP A 223 -12.73 7.42 -7.39
CA ASP A 223 -14.16 7.05 -7.25
C ASP A 223 -14.39 5.93 -6.23
N ARG A 224 -13.94 6.18 -4.98
CA ARG A 224 -14.19 5.28 -3.85
C ARG A 224 -15.45 5.66 -3.11
N ASP A 225 -16.08 4.67 -2.47
CA ASP A 225 -17.21 4.91 -1.58
C ASP A 225 -16.73 5.55 -0.27
N LEU A 226 -17.02 6.84 -0.12
CA LEU A 226 -16.69 7.67 1.05
C LEU A 226 -17.94 7.98 1.91
N GLN A 227 -19.07 7.31 1.66
CA GLN A 227 -20.36 7.64 2.29
C GLN A 227 -20.59 6.94 3.65
N GLY A 228 -19.65 6.11 4.11
CA GLY A 228 -19.76 5.43 5.40
C GLY A 228 -19.74 6.43 6.58
N TYR A 229 -20.54 6.13 7.62
CA TYR A 229 -20.47 6.83 8.89
C TYR A 229 -19.49 6.16 9.84
N PHE A 230 -19.00 6.95 10.80
CA PHE A 230 -18.16 6.46 11.89
C PHE A 230 -18.82 5.23 12.56
N GLY A 231 -18.11 4.09 12.55
CA GLY A 231 -18.61 2.81 13.08
C GLY A 231 -19.14 1.83 12.03
N ASP A 232 -19.35 2.26 10.78
CA ASP A 232 -19.78 1.40 9.69
C ASP A 232 -18.62 0.57 9.11
N ASP A 233 -18.92 -0.60 8.57
CA ASP A 233 -17.94 -1.45 7.89
C ASP A 233 -17.32 -0.79 6.65
N SER A 234 -18.07 0.06 5.93
CA SER A 234 -17.59 0.82 4.77
C SER A 234 -16.60 1.89 5.19
N TYR A 235 -16.89 2.62 6.26
CA TYR A 235 -15.99 3.61 6.85
C TYR A 235 -14.69 2.97 7.34
N ALA A 236 -14.79 1.89 8.13
CA ALA A 236 -13.62 1.15 8.60
C ALA A 236 -12.75 0.64 7.43
N PHE A 237 -13.36 0.24 6.31
CA PHE A 237 -12.63 -0.19 5.13
C PHE A 237 -11.89 0.95 4.45
N GLU A 238 -12.49 2.14 4.33
CA GLU A 238 -11.83 3.31 3.75
C GLU A 238 -10.68 3.80 4.65
N GLU A 239 -10.84 3.74 5.98
CA GLU A 239 -9.76 4.00 6.94
C GLU A 239 -8.57 3.04 6.73
N LEU A 240 -8.83 1.76 6.47
CA LEU A 240 -7.75 0.80 6.14
C LEU A 240 -7.04 1.18 4.84
N VAL A 241 -7.78 1.64 3.83
CA VAL A 241 -7.21 2.14 2.57
C VAL A 241 -6.33 3.36 2.82
N ALA A 242 -6.81 4.32 3.64
CA ALA A 242 -6.09 5.55 3.96
C ALA A 242 -4.82 5.28 4.77
N GLU A 243 -4.87 4.40 5.76
CA GLU A 243 -3.71 4.00 6.55
C GLU A 243 -2.63 3.34 5.68
N ILE A 244 -3.00 2.38 4.82
CA ILE A 244 -2.05 1.73 3.91
C ILE A 244 -1.48 2.74 2.91
N GLY A 245 -2.33 3.61 2.34
CA GLY A 245 -1.91 4.64 1.39
C GLY A 245 -0.93 5.63 2.00
N ALA A 246 -1.24 6.14 3.21
CA ALA A 246 -0.36 7.03 3.96
C ALA A 246 0.98 6.36 4.28
N ALA A 247 0.99 5.10 4.73
CA ALA A 247 2.21 4.38 5.03
C ALA A 247 3.12 4.23 3.80
N VAL A 248 2.54 3.93 2.63
CA VAL A 248 3.30 3.85 1.37
C VAL A 248 3.87 5.22 0.98
N GLN A 249 3.08 6.30 1.05
CA GLN A 249 3.53 7.66 0.76
C GLN A 249 4.62 8.11 1.74
N CYS A 250 4.42 7.90 3.05
CA CYS A 250 5.43 8.19 4.07
C CYS A 250 6.76 7.47 3.77
N CYS A 251 6.67 6.19 3.39
CA CYS A 251 7.84 5.40 3.05
C CYS A 251 8.59 5.95 1.81
N ILE A 252 7.85 6.34 0.76
CA ILE A 252 8.41 6.94 -0.47
C ILE A 252 9.12 8.26 -0.16
N LEU A 253 8.49 9.10 0.68
CA LEU A 253 8.96 10.45 1.01
C LEU A 253 9.99 10.47 2.15
N GLY A 254 10.16 9.36 2.87
CA GLY A 254 11.04 9.29 4.04
C GLY A 254 10.47 10.05 5.23
N VAL A 255 9.16 10.17 5.33
CA VAL A 255 8.43 10.70 6.49
C VAL A 255 8.20 9.55 7.46
N THR A 256 8.62 9.70 8.72
CA THR A 256 8.26 8.73 9.76
C THR A 256 6.80 8.98 10.17
N SER A 257 5.99 7.93 10.21
CA SER A 257 4.60 8.06 10.68
C SER A 257 4.44 7.45 12.06
N THR A 258 3.61 8.09 12.88
CA THR A 258 3.08 7.49 14.12
C THR A 258 1.66 7.05 13.81
N PRO A 259 1.25 5.83 14.24
CA PRO A 259 -0.13 5.38 14.07
C PRO A 259 -1.09 6.37 14.71
N LYS A 260 -2.15 6.71 14.02
CA LYS A 260 -3.20 7.56 14.61
C LYS A 260 -3.87 6.82 15.78
N LYS A 261 -4.15 7.52 16.87
CA LYS A 261 -4.87 6.95 18.02
C LYS A 261 -6.24 6.41 17.61
N GLU A 262 -6.87 7.06 16.67
CA GLU A 262 -8.16 6.70 16.10
C GLU A 262 -8.10 5.35 15.37
N SER A 263 -6.98 4.99 14.77
CA SER A 263 -6.80 3.69 14.09
C SER A 263 -6.97 2.49 15.04
N ALA A 264 -6.74 2.69 16.35
CA ALA A 264 -6.94 1.64 17.36
C ALA A 264 -8.39 1.14 17.41
N GLN A 265 -9.36 2.03 17.23
CA GLN A 265 -10.77 1.67 17.28
C GLN A 265 -11.23 0.86 16.06
N TYR A 266 -10.55 1.01 14.91
CA TYR A 266 -10.87 0.27 13.69
C TYR A 266 -10.14 -1.07 13.58
N LEU A 267 -9.06 -1.28 14.34
CA LEU A 267 -8.21 -2.46 14.24
C LEU A 267 -9.01 -3.77 14.37
N ASN A 268 -9.92 -3.83 15.33
CA ASN A 268 -10.76 -5.01 15.52
C ASN A 268 -11.77 -5.22 14.38
N SER A 269 -12.28 -4.12 13.79
CA SER A 269 -13.17 -4.18 12.62
C SER A 269 -12.42 -4.65 11.39
N TRP A 270 -11.19 -4.19 11.18
CA TRP A 270 -10.31 -4.65 10.11
C TRP A 270 -10.01 -6.13 10.22
N ILE A 271 -9.61 -6.61 11.41
CA ILE A 271 -9.31 -8.01 11.67
C ILE A 271 -10.55 -8.87 11.39
N LYS A 272 -11.70 -8.54 11.96
CA LYS A 272 -12.96 -9.29 11.75
C LYS A 272 -13.35 -9.35 10.27
N ARG A 273 -13.21 -8.23 9.53
CA ARG A 273 -13.53 -8.18 8.11
C ARG A 273 -12.60 -9.07 7.29
N ILE A 274 -11.28 -9.04 7.57
CA ILE A 274 -10.29 -9.85 6.85
C ILE A 274 -10.45 -11.33 7.22
N GLU A 275 -10.78 -11.66 8.48
CA GLU A 275 -11.09 -13.03 8.89
C GLU A 275 -12.31 -13.59 8.14
N LYS A 276 -13.34 -12.78 7.95
CA LYS A 276 -14.54 -13.15 7.18
C LYS A 276 -14.29 -13.25 5.68
N ASP A 277 -13.59 -12.28 5.12
CA ASP A 277 -13.28 -12.17 3.68
C ASP A 277 -11.83 -11.74 3.47
N PRO A 278 -10.89 -12.68 3.19
CA PRO A 278 -9.50 -12.34 2.89
C PRO A 278 -9.34 -11.36 1.73
N ASP A 279 -10.26 -11.37 0.75
CA ASP A 279 -10.24 -10.48 -0.39
C ASP A 279 -10.38 -9.00 0.01
N ALA A 280 -10.95 -8.72 1.19
CA ALA A 280 -11.03 -7.35 1.71
C ALA A 280 -9.64 -6.71 1.83
N LEU A 281 -8.63 -7.46 2.31
CA LEU A 281 -7.26 -6.98 2.42
C LEU A 281 -6.64 -6.72 1.04
N PHE A 282 -6.84 -7.63 0.09
CA PHE A 282 -6.35 -7.47 -1.28
C PHE A 282 -7.00 -6.25 -1.97
N LYS A 283 -8.30 -6.05 -1.76
CA LYS A 283 -9.03 -4.87 -2.27
C LYS A 283 -8.53 -3.57 -1.64
N ALA A 284 -8.34 -3.54 -0.31
CA ALA A 284 -7.86 -2.35 0.38
C ALA A 284 -6.46 -1.93 -0.11
N THR A 285 -5.53 -2.89 -0.20
CA THR A 285 -4.17 -2.63 -0.68
C THR A 285 -4.13 -2.22 -2.15
N ALA A 286 -5.02 -2.74 -3.00
CA ALA A 286 -5.16 -2.32 -4.39
C ALA A 286 -5.65 -0.87 -4.50
N LYS A 287 -6.69 -0.50 -3.72
CA LYS A 287 -7.24 0.86 -3.66
C LYS A 287 -6.21 1.86 -3.11
N ALA A 288 -5.47 1.50 -2.06
CA ALA A 288 -4.38 2.30 -1.52
C ALA A 288 -3.29 2.55 -2.59
N SER A 289 -2.90 1.51 -3.32
CA SER A 289 -1.92 1.67 -4.41
C SER A 289 -2.43 2.51 -5.57
N GLN A 290 -3.72 2.46 -5.87
CA GLN A 290 -4.34 3.33 -6.86
C GLN A 290 -4.29 4.79 -6.40
N ALA A 291 -4.59 5.06 -5.12
CA ALA A 291 -4.47 6.38 -4.53
C ALA A 291 -3.05 6.94 -4.62
N VAL A 292 -2.04 6.16 -4.21
CA VAL A 292 -0.63 6.56 -4.29
C VAL A 292 -0.20 6.87 -5.72
N LYS A 293 -0.55 6.00 -6.68
CA LYS A 293 -0.23 6.23 -8.09
C LYS A 293 -0.89 7.48 -8.66
N PHE A 294 -2.12 7.77 -8.23
CA PHE A 294 -2.81 9.00 -8.63
C PHE A 294 -2.07 10.25 -8.16
N VAL A 295 -1.55 10.24 -6.93
CA VAL A 295 -0.78 11.36 -6.37
C VAL A 295 0.62 11.47 -7.02
N GLU A 296 1.23 10.36 -7.40
CA GLU A 296 2.54 10.34 -8.09
C GLU A 296 2.47 10.85 -9.54
N GLY A 297 1.30 10.92 -10.18
CA GLY A 297 1.07 11.39 -11.57
C GLY A 297 1.29 10.30 -12.60
#